data_346784e2e7c58c47535d3c9050f41209
#
_entry.id   346784e2e7c58c47535d3c9050f41209
#
_cell.length_a   1.000
_cell.length_b   1.000
_cell.length_c   1.000
_cell.angle_alpha   90.00
_cell.angle_beta   90.00
_cell.angle_gamma   90.00
#
_symmetry.space_group_name_H-M   'P 1'
#
loop_
_entity.id
_entity.type
_entity.pdbx_description
1 polymer ?
#
loop_
_entity_poly.entity_id
_entity_poly.type
_entity_poly.pdbx_seq_one_letter_code
_entity_poly.pdbx_strand_id
1 'polypeptide(L)'
;MLCVIVQVIIWAMGIVAIVSNLIRPFIFDGFSSLLSCIAFAVCIMAVHQYASAHVTEKERERAVQRYRALKVKNAVAKVLIEGGEYHETTFNDSSIIFGNPKAKMRVTILSNPHCNPCARMHLEVEKLLKLDSENICVQYIFSSFNEKLEDSSRYLISCYMNNHKDEALRKFSLWYEKEKNDYKKLISQNEAYIHSGMIEKEMEKHRIWREKTFLTETPIILVNGYKLPNEYVLADLAMIDNIVITEKNILQDINGKHAPLAAN
;
A
#
# COMPACT_ATOMS: atom_id res chain seq x y z
N MET A 1 -20.05 -24.17 -12.81
CA MET A 1 -21.32 -24.65 -13.38
C MET A 1 -21.46 -24.30 -14.87
N LEU A 2 -21.28 -23.05 -15.28
CA LEU A 2 -21.37 -22.61 -16.69
C LEU A 2 -20.40 -23.39 -17.64
N CYS A 3 -19.18 -23.65 -17.20
CA CYS A 3 -18.15 -24.37 -17.98
C CYS A 3 -18.54 -25.83 -18.27
N VAL A 4 -19.21 -26.51 -17.34
CA VAL A 4 -19.69 -27.89 -17.53
C VAL A 4 -20.86 -27.92 -18.52
N ILE A 5 -21.74 -26.91 -18.44
CA ILE A 5 -22.90 -26.81 -19.37
C ILE A 5 -22.38 -26.54 -20.80
N VAL A 6 -21.44 -25.63 -21.00
CA VAL A 6 -20.86 -25.37 -22.32
C VAL A 6 -20.14 -26.60 -22.87
N GLN A 7 -19.45 -27.34 -22.03
CA GLN A 7 -18.72 -28.57 -22.42
C GLN A 7 -19.73 -29.68 -22.84
N VAL A 8 -20.82 -29.83 -22.09
CA VAL A 8 -21.91 -30.79 -22.43
C VAL A 8 -22.58 -30.40 -23.75
N ILE A 9 -22.85 -29.12 -23.99
CA ILE A 9 -23.41 -28.62 -25.24
C ILE A 9 -22.51 -28.95 -26.44
N ILE A 10 -21.18 -28.72 -26.29
CA ILE A 10 -20.20 -29.00 -27.35
C ILE A 10 -20.14 -30.49 -27.65
N TRP A 11 -20.14 -31.34 -26.63
CA TRP A 11 -20.17 -32.79 -26.81
C TRP A 11 -21.48 -33.24 -27.47
N ALA A 12 -22.63 -32.69 -27.06
CA ALA A 12 -23.91 -32.97 -27.67
C ALA A 12 -23.96 -32.56 -29.15
N MET A 13 -23.47 -31.36 -29.49
CA MET A 13 -23.36 -30.88 -30.88
C MET A 13 -22.42 -31.77 -31.72
N GLY A 14 -21.27 -32.19 -31.15
CA GLY A 14 -20.33 -33.08 -31.79
C GLY A 14 -20.96 -34.45 -32.07
N ILE A 15 -21.70 -35.03 -31.13
CA ILE A 15 -22.43 -36.30 -31.30
C ILE A 15 -23.51 -36.16 -32.38
N VAL A 16 -24.29 -35.06 -32.36
CA VAL A 16 -25.30 -34.79 -33.38
C VAL A 16 -24.66 -34.65 -34.76
N ALA A 17 -23.51 -33.98 -34.88
CA ALA A 17 -22.81 -33.85 -36.15
C ALA A 17 -22.30 -35.23 -36.65
N ILE A 18 -21.74 -36.07 -35.78
CA ILE A 18 -21.27 -37.42 -36.11
C ILE A 18 -22.47 -38.30 -36.52
N VAL A 19 -23.58 -38.29 -35.78
CA VAL A 19 -24.79 -39.09 -36.05
C VAL A 19 -25.46 -38.62 -37.34
N SER A 20 -25.56 -37.33 -37.61
CA SER A 20 -26.09 -36.79 -38.86
C SER A 20 -25.22 -37.16 -40.10
N ASN A 21 -23.91 -37.25 -39.93
CA ASN A 21 -22.99 -37.72 -40.95
C ASN A 21 -23.08 -39.25 -41.17
N LEU A 22 -23.41 -40.04 -40.18
CA LEU A 22 -23.63 -41.50 -40.27
C LEU A 22 -24.93 -41.83 -40.95
N ILE A 23 -25.96 -40.99 -40.79
CA ILE A 23 -27.33 -41.24 -41.31
C ILE A 23 -27.54 -40.74 -42.73
N ARG A 24 -26.65 -39.92 -43.29
CA ARG A 24 -26.64 -39.45 -44.68
C ARG A 24 -25.60 -40.18 -45.55
N PRO A 25 -25.83 -41.41 -45.94
CA PRO A 25 -24.93 -42.01 -46.90
C PRO A 25 -25.35 -41.53 -48.32
N PHE A 26 -24.40 -40.98 -49.05
CA PHE A 26 -24.44 -40.91 -50.52
C PHE A 26 -24.68 -39.58 -51.28
N ILE A 27 -24.91 -38.46 -50.63
CA ILE A 27 -24.76 -37.17 -51.35
C ILE A 27 -23.91 -36.26 -50.50
N PHE A 28 -22.63 -36.46 -50.51
CA PHE A 28 -21.68 -35.67 -49.77
C PHE A 28 -20.88 -34.79 -50.70
N ASP A 29 -21.16 -33.49 -50.72
CA ASP A 29 -20.17 -32.53 -51.15
C ASP A 29 -19.05 -32.57 -50.17
N GLY A 30 -17.89 -33.11 -50.53
CA GLY A 30 -16.71 -33.25 -49.68
C GLY A 30 -16.31 -31.93 -49.02
N PHE A 31 -16.72 -30.82 -49.60
CA PHE A 31 -16.54 -29.48 -49.09
C PHE A 31 -17.31 -29.19 -47.78
N SER A 32 -18.56 -29.65 -47.64
CA SER A 32 -19.38 -29.42 -46.43
C SER A 32 -18.87 -30.26 -45.25
N SER A 33 -18.33 -31.43 -45.51
CA SER A 33 -17.67 -32.28 -44.51
C SER A 33 -16.41 -31.65 -43.98
N LEU A 34 -15.58 -31.12 -44.86
CA LEU A 34 -14.34 -30.43 -44.53
C LEU A 34 -14.61 -29.19 -43.64
N LEU A 35 -15.66 -28.40 -44.02
CA LEU A 35 -16.06 -27.21 -43.26
C LEU A 35 -16.53 -27.58 -41.85
N SER A 36 -17.31 -28.66 -41.67
CA SER A 36 -17.76 -29.15 -40.39
C SER A 36 -16.60 -29.62 -39.50
N CYS A 37 -15.58 -30.31 -40.08
CA CYS A 37 -14.41 -30.71 -39.32
C CYS A 37 -13.57 -29.53 -38.88
N ILE A 38 -13.41 -28.53 -39.76
CA ILE A 38 -12.71 -27.28 -39.39
C ILE A 38 -13.41 -26.53 -38.26
N ALA A 39 -14.74 -26.35 -38.38
CA ALA A 39 -15.55 -25.69 -37.34
C ALA A 39 -15.42 -26.41 -35.98
N PHE A 40 -15.48 -27.76 -35.99
CA PHE A 40 -15.30 -28.56 -34.78
C PHE A 40 -13.91 -28.41 -34.17
N ALA A 41 -12.86 -28.44 -35.00
CA ALA A 41 -11.50 -28.22 -34.55
C ALA A 41 -11.29 -26.81 -33.95
N VAL A 42 -11.88 -25.79 -34.56
CA VAL A 42 -11.85 -24.40 -34.01
C VAL A 42 -12.57 -24.32 -32.68
N CYS A 43 -13.75 -24.97 -32.54
CA CYS A 43 -14.47 -25.04 -31.28
C CYS A 43 -13.65 -25.75 -30.18
N ILE A 44 -13.01 -26.86 -30.47
CA ILE A 44 -12.12 -27.54 -29.51
C ILE A 44 -10.97 -26.66 -29.09
N MET A 45 -10.31 -26.00 -30.05
CA MET A 45 -9.21 -25.07 -29.74
C MET A 45 -9.70 -23.90 -28.88
N ALA A 46 -10.85 -23.30 -29.20
CA ALA A 46 -11.42 -22.21 -28.40
C ALA A 46 -11.74 -22.64 -26.97
N VAL A 47 -12.33 -23.83 -26.79
CA VAL A 47 -12.61 -24.39 -25.46
C VAL A 47 -11.31 -24.68 -24.70
N HIS A 48 -10.32 -25.25 -25.37
CA HIS A 48 -9.03 -25.52 -24.75
C HIS A 48 -8.31 -24.22 -24.32
N GLN A 49 -8.31 -23.20 -25.17
CA GLN A 49 -7.74 -21.89 -24.84
C GLN A 49 -8.48 -21.24 -23.66
N TYR A 50 -9.82 -21.27 -23.65
CA TYR A 50 -10.63 -20.74 -22.56
C TYR A 50 -10.37 -21.49 -21.24
N ALA A 51 -10.33 -22.82 -21.28
CA ALA A 51 -10.06 -23.65 -20.11
C ALA A 51 -8.63 -23.41 -19.55
N SER A 52 -7.63 -23.34 -20.43
CA SER A 52 -6.25 -23.08 -20.03
C SER A 52 -6.10 -21.68 -19.44
N ALA A 53 -6.68 -20.65 -20.04
CA ALA A 53 -6.68 -19.29 -19.52
C ALA A 53 -7.34 -19.22 -18.13
N HIS A 54 -8.43 -19.93 -17.91
CA HIS A 54 -9.15 -19.95 -16.63
C HIS A 54 -8.39 -20.71 -15.53
N VAL A 55 -7.70 -21.77 -15.89
CA VAL A 55 -6.79 -22.50 -14.96
C VAL A 55 -5.64 -21.62 -14.55
N THR A 56 -4.99 -20.95 -15.52
CA THR A 56 -3.85 -20.05 -15.27
C THR A 56 -4.26 -18.89 -14.36
N GLU A 57 -5.43 -18.27 -14.58
CA GLU A 57 -5.91 -17.18 -13.71
C GLU A 57 -6.16 -17.66 -12.28
N LYS A 58 -6.76 -18.83 -12.10
CA LYS A 58 -7.00 -19.42 -10.78
C LYS A 58 -5.70 -19.78 -10.05
N GLU A 59 -4.69 -20.24 -10.77
CA GLU A 59 -3.36 -20.50 -10.20
C GLU A 59 -2.66 -19.19 -9.79
N ARG A 60 -2.77 -18.17 -10.61
CA ARG A 60 -2.27 -16.83 -10.30
C ARG A 60 -2.94 -16.25 -9.06
N GLU A 61 -4.27 -16.32 -8.96
CA GLU A 61 -4.99 -15.87 -7.76
C GLU A 61 -4.52 -16.61 -6.49
N ARG A 62 -4.36 -17.94 -6.59
CA ARG A 62 -3.83 -18.75 -5.48
C ARG A 62 -2.41 -18.36 -5.09
N ALA A 63 -1.55 -18.10 -6.06
CA ALA A 63 -0.18 -17.65 -5.81
C ALA A 63 -0.17 -16.28 -5.12
N VAL A 64 -0.99 -15.34 -5.58
CA VAL A 64 -1.16 -14.01 -4.95
C VAL A 64 -1.68 -14.13 -3.52
N GLN A 65 -2.67 -14.98 -3.28
CA GLN A 65 -3.20 -15.20 -1.93
C GLN A 65 -2.16 -15.82 -1.00
N ARG A 66 -1.39 -16.81 -1.47
CA ARG A 66 -0.28 -17.43 -0.71
C ARG A 66 0.81 -16.39 -0.40
N TYR A 67 1.18 -15.57 -1.37
CA TYR A 67 2.15 -14.49 -1.17
C TYR A 67 1.66 -13.49 -0.12
N ARG A 68 0.41 -13.03 -0.19
CA ARG A 68 -0.19 -12.12 0.79
C ARG A 68 -0.19 -12.74 2.19
N ALA A 69 -0.61 -14.00 2.31
CA ALA A 69 -0.62 -14.71 3.59
C ALA A 69 0.80 -14.93 4.15
N LEU A 70 1.81 -15.10 3.30
CA LEU A 70 3.19 -15.27 3.71
C LEU A 70 3.79 -13.97 4.23
N LYS A 71 3.61 -12.85 3.51
CA LYS A 71 4.24 -11.58 3.87
C LYS A 71 3.74 -11.01 5.20
N VAL A 72 2.48 -11.30 5.60
CA VAL A 72 1.94 -10.84 6.89
C VAL A 72 2.28 -11.77 8.06
N LYS A 73 3.00 -12.88 7.83
CA LYS A 73 3.53 -13.69 8.95
C LYS A 73 4.59 -12.91 9.71
N ASN A 74 4.45 -12.82 11.02
CA ASN A 74 5.28 -12.02 11.89
C ASN A 74 6.79 -12.19 11.65
N ALA A 75 7.27 -13.43 11.53
CA ALA A 75 8.70 -13.68 11.29
C ALA A 75 9.18 -13.14 9.94
N VAL A 76 8.37 -13.27 8.89
CA VAL A 76 8.70 -12.77 7.54
C VAL A 76 8.67 -11.24 7.52
N ALA A 77 7.58 -10.66 8.05
CA ALA A 77 7.41 -9.21 8.11
C ALA A 77 8.54 -8.55 8.91
N LYS A 78 8.94 -9.13 10.06
CA LYS A 78 10.05 -8.65 10.86
C LYS A 78 11.34 -8.60 10.05
N VAL A 79 11.73 -9.70 9.43
CA VAL A 79 12.98 -9.77 8.64
C VAL A 79 12.96 -8.79 7.47
N LEU A 80 11.85 -8.67 6.76
CA LEU A 80 11.75 -7.78 5.61
C LEU A 80 11.77 -6.30 6.03
N ILE A 81 11.08 -5.93 7.11
CA ILE A 81 11.03 -4.55 7.59
C ILE A 81 12.38 -4.16 8.22
N GLU A 82 12.94 -4.98 9.12
CA GLU A 82 14.23 -4.70 9.77
C GLU A 82 15.42 -4.78 8.80
N GLY A 83 15.26 -5.42 7.65
CA GLY A 83 16.23 -5.40 6.54
C GLY A 83 16.23 -4.09 5.74
N GLY A 84 15.24 -3.20 5.96
CA GLY A 84 15.16 -1.91 5.30
C GLY A 84 16.15 -0.88 5.85
N GLU A 85 16.23 0.26 5.15
CA GLU A 85 17.02 1.41 5.60
C GLU A 85 16.45 1.97 6.91
N TYR A 86 17.33 2.23 7.90
CA TYR A 86 16.92 2.71 9.21
C TYR A 86 17.16 4.22 9.35
N HIS A 87 16.11 4.93 9.76
CA HIS A 87 16.15 6.35 10.13
C HIS A 87 15.60 6.49 11.54
N GLU A 88 16.39 7.04 12.45
CA GLU A 88 15.95 7.24 13.82
C GLU A 88 14.70 8.13 13.87
N THR A 89 13.69 7.66 14.59
CA THR A 89 12.44 8.39 14.82
C THR A 89 12.08 8.37 16.30
N THR A 90 11.67 9.51 16.83
CA THR A 90 11.26 9.66 18.23
C THR A 90 9.93 10.44 18.32
N PHE A 91 9.27 10.40 19.47
CA PHE A 91 8.09 11.24 19.70
C PHE A 91 8.42 12.75 19.77
N ASN A 92 9.71 13.11 19.93
CA ASN A 92 10.16 14.50 19.93
C ASN A 92 10.22 15.09 18.51
N ASP A 93 10.27 14.26 17.48
CA ASP A 93 10.41 14.70 16.08
C ASP A 93 9.11 15.26 15.50
N SER A 94 7.95 14.88 16.07
CA SER A 94 6.65 15.48 15.79
C SER A 94 5.63 15.18 16.87
N SER A 95 4.81 16.18 17.19
CA SER A 95 3.65 16.05 18.11
C SER A 95 2.40 15.54 17.40
N ILE A 96 2.41 15.39 16.08
CA ILE A 96 1.23 14.98 15.29
C ILE A 96 1.12 13.48 15.32
N ILE A 97 0.26 12.97 16.22
CA ILE A 97 0.14 11.55 16.52
C ILE A 97 -1.32 11.13 16.51
N PHE A 98 -1.65 10.16 15.66
CA PHE A 98 -2.94 9.48 15.60
C PHE A 98 -2.81 8.03 16.09
N GLY A 99 -3.91 7.45 16.55
CA GLY A 99 -3.92 6.12 17.15
C GLY A 99 -3.36 6.12 18.58
N ASN A 100 -2.82 4.98 19.02
CA ASN A 100 -2.35 4.78 20.40
C ASN A 100 -0.85 5.14 20.54
N PRO A 101 -0.49 6.21 21.29
CA PRO A 101 0.92 6.58 21.51
C PRO A 101 1.74 5.51 22.23
N LYS A 102 1.08 4.55 22.91
CA LYS A 102 1.72 3.44 23.63
C LYS A 102 1.85 2.17 22.78
N ALA A 103 1.37 2.23 21.53
CA ALA A 103 1.49 1.10 20.62
C ALA A 103 2.95 0.72 20.36
N LYS A 104 3.20 -0.59 20.22
CA LYS A 104 4.55 -1.11 19.89
C LYS A 104 4.96 -0.81 18.46
N MET A 105 3.98 -0.61 17.58
CA MET A 105 4.20 -0.29 16.17
C MET A 105 3.97 1.20 15.95
N ARG A 106 5.06 1.93 15.69
CA ARG A 106 5.02 3.34 15.30
C ARG A 106 5.27 3.46 13.81
N VAL A 107 4.33 4.05 13.11
CA VAL A 107 4.41 4.37 11.69
C VAL A 107 4.70 5.86 11.55
N THR A 108 5.91 6.23 11.20
CA THR A 108 6.28 7.63 10.94
C THR A 108 6.20 7.91 9.45
N ILE A 109 5.50 8.98 9.10
CA ILE A 109 5.19 9.34 7.72
C ILE A 109 5.76 10.72 7.41
N LEU A 110 6.72 10.77 6.49
CA LEU A 110 7.14 12.02 5.86
C LEU A 110 6.17 12.33 4.72
N SER A 111 5.42 13.41 4.85
CA SER A 111 4.35 13.76 3.91
C SER A 111 4.48 15.19 3.41
N ASN A 112 4.10 15.40 2.15
CA ASN A 112 3.98 16.74 1.56
C ASN A 112 2.50 17.05 1.31
N PRO A 113 1.98 18.18 1.82
CA PRO A 113 0.57 18.57 1.66
C PRO A 113 0.09 18.66 0.20
N HIS A 114 0.97 18.96 -0.74
CA HIS A 114 0.64 19.11 -2.17
C HIS A 114 0.94 17.86 -3.03
N CYS A 115 1.51 16.83 -2.44
CA CYS A 115 1.88 15.61 -3.16
C CYS A 115 0.67 14.68 -3.37
N ASN A 116 0.40 14.26 -4.62
CA ASN A 116 -0.71 13.33 -4.91
C ASN A 116 -0.48 11.91 -4.38
N PRO A 117 0.73 11.32 -4.43
CA PRO A 117 1.02 10.08 -3.72
C PRO A 117 0.76 10.18 -2.21
N CYS A 118 1.08 11.31 -1.57
CA CYS A 118 0.79 11.53 -0.14
C CYS A 118 -0.72 11.55 0.15
N ALA A 119 -1.52 12.10 -0.76
CA ALA A 119 -2.98 12.05 -0.63
C ALA A 119 -3.50 10.61 -0.63
N ARG A 120 -3.01 9.76 -1.55
CA ARG A 120 -3.37 8.34 -1.58
C ARG A 120 -2.93 7.60 -0.32
N MET A 121 -1.70 7.84 0.14
CA MET A 121 -1.17 7.29 1.38
C MET A 121 -2.03 7.70 2.58
N HIS A 122 -2.49 8.95 2.66
CA HIS A 122 -3.36 9.40 3.76
C HIS A 122 -4.68 8.62 3.83
N LEU A 123 -5.29 8.28 2.69
CA LEU A 123 -6.48 7.41 2.67
C LEU A 123 -6.19 6.01 3.21
N GLU A 124 -4.98 5.50 3.01
CA GLU A 124 -4.56 4.22 3.60
C GLU A 124 -4.35 4.34 5.11
N VAL A 125 -3.83 5.48 5.60
CA VAL A 125 -3.72 5.76 7.04
C VAL A 125 -5.09 5.77 7.72
N GLU A 126 -6.09 6.43 7.12
CA GLU A 126 -7.45 6.41 7.68
C GLU A 126 -8.01 4.99 7.79
N LYS A 127 -7.79 4.17 6.76
CA LYS A 127 -8.20 2.76 6.77
C LYS A 127 -7.47 1.99 7.86
N LEU A 128 -6.17 2.18 7.97
CA LEU A 128 -5.33 1.54 8.98
C LEU A 128 -5.80 1.87 10.39
N LEU A 129 -6.02 3.14 10.69
CA LEU A 129 -6.52 3.60 11.99
C LEU A 129 -7.94 3.10 12.30
N LYS A 130 -8.80 2.94 11.29
CA LYS A 130 -10.12 2.33 11.46
C LYS A 130 -10.04 0.83 11.76
N LEU A 131 -9.03 0.14 11.24
CA LEU A 131 -8.84 -1.30 11.45
C LEU A 131 -8.18 -1.61 12.79
N ASP A 132 -7.16 -0.83 13.19
CA ASP A 132 -6.35 -1.14 14.37
C ASP A 132 -5.72 0.10 15.01
N SER A 133 -6.53 1.01 15.53
CA SER A 133 -6.02 2.21 16.23
C SER A 133 -5.41 1.92 17.60
N GLU A 134 -5.67 0.75 18.18
CA GLU A 134 -5.19 0.35 19.51
C GLU A 134 -3.72 -0.10 19.46
N ASN A 135 -3.31 -0.81 18.42
CA ASN A 135 -1.99 -1.41 18.30
C ASN A 135 -1.02 -0.60 17.43
N ILE A 136 -1.50 0.48 16.82
CA ILE A 136 -0.73 1.31 15.90
C ILE A 136 -0.71 2.77 16.34
N CYS A 137 0.48 3.37 16.27
CA CYS A 137 0.72 4.78 16.43
C CYS A 137 1.17 5.37 15.08
N VAL A 138 0.45 6.34 14.53
CA VAL A 138 0.84 7.04 13.31
C VAL A 138 1.33 8.43 13.64
N GLN A 139 2.58 8.74 13.28
CA GLN A 139 3.22 10.04 13.46
C GLN A 139 3.43 10.71 12.11
N TYR A 140 2.97 11.95 11.94
CA TYR A 140 3.20 12.72 10.71
C TYR A 140 4.32 13.71 10.88
N ILE A 141 5.21 13.79 9.88
CA ILE A 141 6.21 14.83 9.68
C ILE A 141 5.93 15.47 8.33
N PHE A 142 5.74 16.78 8.30
CA PHE A 142 5.45 17.49 7.06
C PHE A 142 6.69 18.13 6.45
N SER A 143 6.73 18.12 5.12
CA SER A 143 7.68 18.88 4.32
C SER A 143 7.03 19.36 3.04
N SER A 144 7.20 20.63 2.73
CA SER A 144 6.78 21.18 1.43
C SER A 144 7.88 21.12 0.38
N PHE A 145 9.15 20.97 0.76
CA PHE A 145 10.34 21.13 -0.10
C PHE A 145 10.36 22.44 -0.90
N ASN A 146 9.45 23.37 -0.58
CA ASN A 146 9.30 24.66 -1.22
C ASN A 146 8.76 25.66 -0.19
N GLU A 147 9.52 26.69 0.12
CA GLU A 147 9.16 27.72 1.10
C GLU A 147 7.79 28.34 0.84
N LYS A 148 7.43 28.56 -0.44
CA LYS A 148 6.12 29.13 -0.82
C LYS A 148 4.93 28.24 -0.45
N LEU A 149 5.17 26.97 -0.17
CA LEU A 149 4.15 25.97 0.18
C LEU A 149 4.21 25.57 1.65
N GLU A 150 5.13 26.11 2.43
CA GLU A 150 5.29 25.80 3.87
C GLU A 150 4.04 26.12 4.68
N ASP A 151 3.31 27.17 4.33
CA ASP A 151 2.08 27.56 5.01
C ASP A 151 1.00 26.47 4.94
N SER A 152 1.05 25.60 3.92
CA SER A 152 0.18 24.44 3.85
C SER A 152 0.52 23.40 4.92
N SER A 153 1.81 23.22 5.22
CA SER A 153 2.25 22.36 6.35
C SER A 153 1.85 22.99 7.68
N ARG A 154 2.04 24.31 7.84
CA ARG A 154 1.58 25.06 9.03
C ARG A 154 0.08 24.94 9.23
N TYR A 155 -0.70 25.03 8.16
CA TYR A 155 -2.16 24.88 8.22
C TYR A 155 -2.55 23.49 8.74
N LEU A 156 -1.99 22.40 8.21
CA LEU A 156 -2.28 21.04 8.70
C LEU A 156 -1.84 20.85 10.15
N ILE A 157 -0.66 21.36 10.53
CA ILE A 157 -0.21 21.39 11.93
C ILE A 157 -1.22 22.13 12.80
N SER A 158 -1.69 23.30 12.38
CA SER A 158 -2.69 24.08 13.10
C SER A 158 -4.02 23.32 13.26
N CYS A 159 -4.44 22.60 12.21
CA CYS A 159 -5.62 21.73 12.29
C CYS A 159 -5.46 20.64 13.36
N TYR A 160 -4.27 20.07 13.53
CA TYR A 160 -4.02 19.09 14.58
C TYR A 160 -3.99 19.72 15.99
N MET A 161 -3.29 20.84 16.13
CA MET A 161 -3.10 21.49 17.43
C MET A 161 -4.39 22.09 18.04
N ASN A 162 -5.33 22.52 17.18
CA ASN A 162 -6.55 23.23 17.59
C ASN A 162 -7.81 22.37 17.59
N ASN A 163 -7.71 21.07 17.31
CA ASN A 163 -8.88 20.18 17.25
C ASN A 163 -8.60 18.85 17.97
N HIS A 164 -9.66 18.13 18.30
CA HIS A 164 -9.55 16.74 18.70
C HIS A 164 -8.99 15.88 17.54
N LYS A 165 -8.33 14.78 17.86
CA LYS A 165 -7.64 13.93 16.88
C LYS A 165 -8.51 13.49 15.70
N ASP A 166 -9.76 13.10 15.98
CA ASP A 166 -10.70 12.66 14.93
C ASP A 166 -11.05 13.79 13.97
N GLU A 167 -11.29 14.99 14.52
CA GLU A 167 -11.56 16.16 13.70
C GLU A 167 -10.31 16.62 12.93
N ALA A 168 -9.14 16.54 13.53
CA ALA A 168 -7.88 16.83 12.85
C ALA A 168 -7.64 15.85 11.69
N LEU A 169 -7.88 14.54 11.90
CA LEU A 169 -7.78 13.54 10.84
C LEU A 169 -8.74 13.83 9.70
N ARG A 170 -9.99 14.18 10.02
CA ARG A 170 -10.99 14.58 9.03
C ARG A 170 -10.57 15.82 8.23
N LYS A 171 -9.95 16.82 8.88
CA LYS A 171 -9.41 18.00 8.20
C LYS A 171 -8.24 17.66 7.27
N PHE A 172 -7.39 16.73 7.66
CA PHE A 172 -6.32 16.22 6.78
C PHE A 172 -6.92 15.56 5.52
N SER A 173 -7.97 14.76 5.69
CA SER A 173 -8.66 14.12 4.57
C SER A 173 -9.28 15.15 3.63
N LEU A 174 -9.97 16.15 4.16
CA LEU A 174 -10.53 17.24 3.37
C LEU A 174 -9.46 18.02 2.60
N TRP A 175 -8.31 18.28 3.23
CA TRP A 175 -7.17 18.90 2.57
C TRP A 175 -6.72 18.09 1.36
N TYR A 176 -6.41 16.82 1.56
CA TYR A 176 -5.90 15.97 0.50
C TYR A 176 -6.93 15.68 -0.61
N GLU A 177 -8.22 15.66 -0.28
CA GLU A 177 -9.30 15.41 -1.23
C GLU A 177 -9.54 16.63 -2.15
N LYS A 178 -9.64 17.83 -1.59
CA LYS A 178 -10.08 19.03 -2.33
C LYS A 178 -9.45 20.35 -1.91
N GLU A 179 -9.20 20.59 -0.63
CA GLU A 179 -8.84 21.90 -0.10
C GLU A 179 -7.46 22.37 -0.57
N LYS A 180 -6.54 21.46 -0.86
CA LYS A 180 -5.21 21.77 -1.41
C LYS A 180 -5.27 22.56 -2.73
N ASN A 181 -6.38 22.47 -3.48
CA ASN A 181 -6.56 23.20 -4.73
C ASN A 181 -6.89 24.70 -4.49
N ASP A 182 -7.54 25.00 -3.35
CA ASP A 182 -7.94 26.34 -2.92
C ASP A 182 -7.12 26.84 -1.72
N TYR A 183 -5.91 26.28 -1.52
CA TYR A 183 -5.09 26.47 -0.32
C TYR A 183 -4.82 27.94 0.03
N LYS A 184 -4.63 28.83 -0.98
CA LYS A 184 -4.35 30.24 -0.76
C LYS A 184 -5.46 30.95 0.02
N LYS A 185 -6.72 30.62 -0.28
CA LYS A 185 -7.88 31.18 0.41
C LYS A 185 -7.94 30.67 1.85
N LEU A 186 -7.69 29.38 2.08
CA LEU A 186 -7.69 28.79 3.43
C LEU A 186 -6.56 29.37 4.29
N ILE A 187 -5.37 29.52 3.71
CA ILE A 187 -4.21 30.09 4.41
C ILE A 187 -4.48 31.52 4.81
N SER A 188 -4.99 32.38 3.90
CA SER A 188 -5.30 33.79 4.22
C SER A 188 -6.37 33.93 5.31
N GLN A 189 -7.33 33.01 5.38
CA GLN A 189 -8.35 33.00 6.43
C GLN A 189 -7.81 32.54 7.82
N ASN A 190 -6.68 31.87 7.85
CA ASN A 190 -6.07 31.29 9.05
C ASN A 190 -4.68 31.87 9.36
N GLU A 191 -4.28 32.96 8.73
CA GLU A 191 -2.93 33.53 8.78
C GLU A 191 -2.41 33.74 10.21
N ALA A 192 -3.23 34.29 11.10
CA ALA A 192 -2.84 34.51 12.50
C ALA A 192 -2.57 33.20 13.29
N TYR A 193 -3.22 32.11 12.91
CA TYR A 193 -3.04 30.82 13.58
C TYR A 193 -1.85 30.05 13.07
N ILE A 194 -1.60 30.07 11.75
CA ILE A 194 -0.52 29.28 11.13
C ILE A 194 0.88 29.80 11.46
N HIS A 195 1.02 31.07 11.84
CA HIS A 195 2.28 31.70 12.25
C HIS A 195 2.41 31.85 13.77
N SER A 196 1.64 31.09 14.55
CA SER A 196 1.80 31.10 15.99
C SER A 196 3.10 30.43 16.44
N GLY A 197 3.66 30.87 17.56
CA GLY A 197 4.93 30.31 18.07
C GLY A 197 4.88 28.80 18.38
N MET A 198 3.69 28.22 18.59
CA MET A 198 3.51 26.77 18.74
C MET A 198 3.71 26.04 17.40
N ILE A 199 3.16 26.57 16.33
CA ILE A 199 3.28 26.01 14.98
C ILE A 199 4.73 26.11 14.49
N GLU A 200 5.39 27.23 14.72
CA GLU A 200 6.81 27.41 14.35
C GLU A 200 7.71 26.40 15.08
N LYS A 201 7.46 26.14 16.38
CA LYS A 201 8.20 25.10 17.12
C LYS A 201 8.00 23.70 16.54
N GLU A 202 6.81 23.39 16.08
CA GLU A 202 6.53 22.10 15.44
C GLU A 202 7.17 22.00 14.06
N MET A 203 7.08 23.05 13.25
CA MET A 203 7.78 23.14 11.96
C MET A 203 9.29 22.94 12.13
N GLU A 204 9.88 23.53 13.18
CA GLU A 204 11.29 23.40 13.48
C GLU A 204 11.69 21.95 13.82
N LYS A 205 10.86 21.21 14.60
CA LYS A 205 11.07 19.77 14.83
C LYS A 205 11.12 18.99 13.52
N HIS A 206 10.14 19.25 12.64
CA HIS A 206 10.07 18.60 11.33
C HIS A 206 11.29 18.90 10.47
N ARG A 207 11.77 20.16 10.50
CA ARG A 207 12.98 20.58 9.77
C ARG A 207 14.23 19.86 10.30
N ILE A 208 14.45 19.86 11.61
CA ILE A 208 15.58 19.20 12.26
C ILE A 208 15.60 17.71 11.93
N TRP A 209 14.46 17.03 12.04
CA TRP A 209 14.38 15.62 11.72
C TRP A 209 14.71 15.33 10.25
N ARG A 210 14.22 16.12 9.33
CA ARG A 210 14.53 16.00 7.89
C ARG A 210 16.01 16.20 7.61
N GLU A 211 16.62 17.20 8.20
CA GLU A 211 18.06 17.47 8.07
C GLU A 211 18.90 16.30 8.62
N LYS A 212 18.49 15.73 9.74
CA LYS A 212 19.14 14.56 10.35
C LYS A 212 19.03 13.29 9.49
N THR A 213 17.89 13.09 8.83
CA THR A 213 17.61 11.86 8.07
C THR A 213 18.00 11.96 6.60
N PHE A 214 18.22 13.16 6.06
CA PHE A 214 18.48 13.44 4.64
C PHE A 214 17.41 12.94 3.68
N LEU A 215 16.17 12.72 4.17
CA LEU A 215 15.08 12.27 3.36
C LEU A 215 14.48 13.41 2.52
N THR A 216 14.46 13.25 1.20
CA THR A 216 14.06 14.28 0.23
C THR A 216 12.83 13.92 -0.59
N GLU A 217 12.32 12.69 -0.46
CA GLU A 217 11.15 12.20 -1.19
C GLU A 217 9.92 12.13 -0.30
N THR A 218 8.72 12.20 -0.91
CA THR A 218 7.44 12.01 -0.22
C THR A 218 6.44 11.22 -1.08
N PRO A 219 5.61 10.36 -0.49
CA PRO A 219 5.63 9.95 0.91
C PRO A 219 6.77 8.96 1.22
N ILE A 220 7.33 9.06 2.43
CA ILE A 220 8.17 8.01 3.01
C ILE A 220 7.45 7.48 4.25
N ILE A 221 7.41 6.17 4.39
CA ILE A 221 6.78 5.46 5.50
C ILE A 221 7.87 4.69 6.24
N LEU A 222 8.01 4.95 7.53
CA LEU A 222 8.92 4.24 8.41
C LEU A 222 8.11 3.47 9.47
N VAL A 223 8.47 2.23 9.72
CA VAL A 223 7.89 1.41 10.79
C VAL A 223 8.96 1.18 11.85
N ASN A 224 8.79 1.77 13.02
CA ASN A 224 9.79 1.83 14.10
C ASN A 224 11.17 2.29 13.61
N GLY A 225 11.20 3.23 12.66
CA GLY A 225 12.41 3.78 12.05
C GLY A 225 12.87 3.07 10.78
N TYR A 226 12.39 1.89 10.46
CA TYR A 226 12.76 1.18 9.23
C TYR A 226 11.85 1.57 8.06
N LYS A 227 12.45 1.88 6.92
CA LYS A 227 11.70 2.18 5.69
C LYS A 227 10.86 0.99 5.29
N LEU A 228 9.55 1.22 5.13
CA LEU A 228 8.61 0.17 4.75
C LEU A 228 8.95 -0.33 3.32
N PRO A 229 9.23 -1.64 3.14
CA PRO A 229 9.52 -2.18 1.82
C PRO A 229 8.33 -2.05 0.87
N ASN A 230 8.60 -1.92 -0.43
CA ASN A 230 7.59 -1.72 -1.48
C ASN A 230 6.58 -2.88 -1.59
N GLU A 231 6.91 -4.04 -1.05
CA GLU A 231 6.04 -5.22 -0.97
C GLU A 231 4.86 -5.02 -0.03
N TYR A 232 4.94 -4.04 0.89
CA TYR A 232 3.91 -3.76 1.88
C TYR A 232 3.11 -2.51 1.53
N VAL A 233 1.82 -2.57 1.84
CA VAL A 233 0.94 -1.40 1.95
C VAL A 233 0.57 -1.19 3.41
N LEU A 234 0.13 0.01 3.78
CA LEU A 234 -0.20 0.31 5.19
C LEU A 234 -1.24 -0.64 5.78
N ALA A 235 -2.21 -1.10 4.98
CA ALA A 235 -3.23 -2.04 5.45
C ALA A 235 -2.66 -3.41 5.87
N ASP A 236 -1.50 -3.81 5.35
CA ASP A 236 -0.85 -5.06 5.76
C ASP A 236 -0.38 -4.99 7.22
N LEU A 237 -0.06 -3.79 7.72
CA LEU A 237 0.42 -3.59 9.09
C LEU A 237 -0.63 -3.95 10.14
N ALA A 238 -1.92 -3.78 9.83
CA ALA A 238 -3.01 -4.21 10.71
C ALA A 238 -3.15 -5.74 10.80
N MET A 239 -2.55 -6.49 9.87
CA MET A 239 -2.57 -7.96 9.86
C MET A 239 -1.33 -8.56 10.53
N ILE A 240 -0.37 -7.72 10.90
CA ILE A 240 0.88 -8.13 11.51
C ILE A 240 0.73 -7.98 13.02
N ASP A 241 0.39 -9.09 13.70
CA ASP A 241 0.20 -9.10 15.15
C ASP A 241 1.49 -8.75 15.91
N ASN A 242 1.44 -7.67 16.69
CA ASN A 242 2.43 -7.35 17.75
C ASN A 242 3.90 -7.68 17.41
N ILE A 243 4.34 -7.39 16.19
CA ILE A 243 5.77 -7.50 15.90
C ILE A 243 6.49 -6.46 16.77
N VAL A 244 7.34 -6.95 17.67
CA VAL A 244 8.38 -6.13 18.27
C VAL A 244 9.45 -5.91 17.19
N ILE A 245 9.21 -4.94 16.32
CA ILE A 245 10.27 -4.40 15.48
C ILE A 245 11.15 -3.63 16.44
N THR A 246 12.33 -4.17 16.68
CA THR A 246 13.26 -3.63 17.67
C THR A 246 13.79 -2.30 17.14
N GLU A 247 13.61 -1.21 17.88
CA GLU A 247 14.35 0.02 17.59
C GLU A 247 15.83 -0.33 17.60
N LYS A 248 16.55 0.02 16.53
CA LYS A 248 17.97 -0.28 16.42
C LYS A 248 18.72 0.50 17.51
N ASN A 249 19.23 -0.21 18.52
CA ASN A 249 20.08 0.41 19.52
C ASN A 249 21.42 0.73 18.84
N ILE A 250 21.58 1.97 18.39
CA ILE A 250 22.79 2.50 17.75
C ILE A 250 24.05 2.24 18.60
N LEU A 251 23.90 2.13 19.93
CA LEU A 251 24.98 1.83 20.87
C LEU A 251 25.55 0.40 20.74
N GLN A 252 24.82 -0.57 20.19
CA GLN A 252 25.34 -1.92 19.97
C GLN A 252 26.20 -2.02 18.70
N ASP A 253 25.92 -1.21 17.66
CA ASP A 253 26.71 -1.21 16.42
C ASP A 253 28.10 -0.54 16.62
N ILE A 254 28.22 0.38 17.56
CA ILE A 254 29.50 1.04 17.86
C ILE A 254 30.46 0.06 18.57
N ASN A 255 29.95 -0.79 19.46
CA ASN A 255 30.73 -1.79 20.18
C ASN A 255 31.02 -3.07 19.36
N GLY A 256 30.21 -3.37 18.33
CA GLY A 256 30.43 -4.54 17.45
C GLY A 256 31.51 -4.33 16.38
N LYS A 257 31.90 -3.09 16.07
CA LYS A 257 32.93 -2.77 15.06
C LYS A 257 34.35 -2.70 15.59
N HIS A 258 34.56 -2.87 16.89
CA HIS A 258 35.89 -2.84 17.53
C HIS A 258 36.29 -4.16 18.24
N ALA A 259 35.76 -5.30 17.80
CA ALA A 259 36.38 -6.56 18.20
C ALA A 259 37.62 -6.79 17.32
N PRO A 260 38.86 -6.77 17.89
CA PRO A 260 40.05 -7.08 17.11
C PRO A 260 40.01 -8.52 16.68
N LEU A 261 40.26 -8.76 15.39
CA LEU A 261 40.58 -10.09 14.87
C LEU A 261 41.77 -10.62 15.69
N ALA A 262 41.48 -11.53 16.59
CA ALA A 262 42.54 -12.31 17.25
C ALA A 262 43.20 -13.13 16.18
N ALA A 263 44.49 -12.82 15.92
CA ALA A 263 45.36 -13.63 15.12
C ALA A 263 45.62 -14.97 15.84
N ASN A 264 45.37 -16.05 15.12
CA ASN A 264 46.02 -17.34 15.29
C ASN A 264 46.43 -17.87 13.93
#